data_18be3410fa7eb181930d7cd54896fa8f
#
_entry.id   18be3410fa7eb181930d7cd54896fa8f
#
_cell.length_a   1.000
_cell.length_b   1.000
_cell.length_c   1.000
_cell.angle_alpha   90.00
_cell.angle_beta   90.00
_cell.angle_gamma   90.00
#
_symmetry.space_group_name_H-M   'P 1'
#
loop_
_entity.id
_entity.type
_entity.pdbx_description
1 polymer ?
#
loop_
_entity_poly.entity_id
_entity_poly.type
_entity_poly.pdbx_seq_one_letter_code
_entity_poly.pdbx_strand_id
1 'polypeptide(L)'
;MWRPPQRIRFKASTGHVPSAAEARASRLFSPIDIGPIALAQRTWVPAMVPWRATEEGYVTEDVIEWYERFARGMPGAIVVEATGIRDVPSGPLLRIGHDRFLPGLARLVETVRRASLGRTCLFIQLIDFLAIRRRPDPGKFFDRFLAVTEEHRAALGEPRLSDAEVRARMRSLSEHELAGVLTPAELEALQFGYRERVTDVQHAHIRNLPQVLPGLFAEAALRAEQAGFDGVELHYAHAYTMASFLSRTNTRADGYGGSREGRVRLPLEVFAEVRRRVGKAFAVGCRFLADECIEGGSGVDDAAYFGVAFARAGMDFLSTSRGGKFDDAKQPAVGTAAYPYTGRSGYECMPQFISDERGPFGRNAEPTAAIRKAIRGAGSFVPLVCTGGIHNFEMAEDYLARGVCDIVGAARQSLADPDWFRKTLLGFGDAVRVCEYTNYCEGLDQKHKPVTCQLWDKLPSSDAERRTPDGKRRLTAPAWSPPDQL
;
A
#
# COMPACT_ATOMS: atom_id res chain seq x y z
N MET A 1 25.29 3.06 -11.21
CA MET A 1 24.35 3.03 -10.06
C MET A 1 24.06 4.47 -9.68
N TRP A 2 22.85 4.96 -9.93
CA TRP A 2 22.46 6.31 -9.55
C TRP A 2 22.55 6.46 -8.03
N ARG A 3 23.24 7.46 -7.54
CA ARG A 3 23.20 7.86 -6.13
C ARG A 3 22.64 9.26 -6.11
N PRO A 4 21.64 9.54 -5.26
CA PRO A 4 21.23 10.91 -5.05
C PRO A 4 22.46 11.71 -4.66
N PRO A 5 22.74 12.86 -5.34
CA PRO A 5 24.00 13.60 -5.18
C PRO A 5 24.23 14.09 -3.75
N GLN A 6 23.19 14.27 -2.96
CA GLN A 6 23.23 14.49 -1.51
C GLN A 6 21.87 14.12 -0.92
N ARG A 7 21.86 13.65 0.34
CA ARG A 7 20.63 13.55 1.13
C ARG A 7 20.20 14.97 1.51
N ILE A 8 19.36 15.58 0.68
CA ILE A 8 18.76 16.86 1.01
C ILE A 8 17.83 16.60 2.21
N ARG A 9 18.10 17.24 3.33
CA ARG A 9 17.22 17.23 4.50
C ARG A 9 16.17 18.30 4.28
N PHE A 10 14.96 17.87 3.96
CA PHE A 10 13.82 18.77 3.89
C PHE A 10 13.25 18.95 5.30
N LYS A 11 12.98 20.20 5.66
CA LYS A 11 12.26 20.52 6.90
C LYS A 11 10.81 20.79 6.54
N ALA A 12 9.89 19.99 7.06
CA ALA A 12 8.48 20.24 6.94
C ALA A 12 8.10 21.53 7.67
N SER A 13 7.30 22.38 7.03
CA SER A 13 6.75 23.58 7.66
C SER A 13 5.47 23.22 8.42
N THR A 14 5.25 23.87 9.56
CA THR A 14 3.95 23.80 10.26
C THR A 14 2.86 24.48 9.42
N GLY A 15 3.24 25.40 8.53
CA GLY A 15 2.31 26.20 7.75
C GLY A 15 1.46 27.11 8.63
N HIS A 16 0.35 27.62 8.09
CA HIS A 16 -0.65 28.33 8.85
C HIS A 16 -1.32 27.43 9.89
N VAL A 17 -1.35 27.88 11.13
CA VAL A 17 -2.02 27.20 12.25
C VAL A 17 -3.38 27.89 12.47
N PRO A 18 -4.50 27.22 12.14
CA PRO A 18 -5.80 27.86 12.25
C PRO A 18 -6.27 27.94 13.70
N SER A 19 -7.05 28.97 14.02
CA SER A 19 -7.89 28.98 15.20
C SER A 19 -8.95 27.87 15.15
N ALA A 20 -9.54 27.51 16.28
CA ALA A 20 -10.61 26.52 16.29
C ALA A 20 -11.85 26.97 15.48
N ALA A 21 -12.12 28.27 15.42
CA ALA A 21 -13.23 28.80 14.61
C ALA A 21 -12.94 28.67 13.11
N GLU A 22 -11.74 29.04 12.69
CA GLU A 22 -11.29 28.90 11.30
C GLU A 22 -11.23 27.43 10.85
N ALA A 23 -10.67 26.56 11.69
CA ALA A 23 -10.65 25.13 11.39
C ALA A 23 -12.06 24.56 11.17
N ARG A 24 -13.02 24.88 12.05
CA ARG A 24 -14.42 24.45 11.90
C ARG A 24 -15.11 24.99 10.66
N ALA A 25 -14.70 26.16 10.17
CA ALA A 25 -15.24 26.76 8.95
C ALA A 25 -14.55 26.26 7.67
N SER A 26 -13.46 25.49 7.79
CA SER A 26 -12.65 25.04 6.67
C SER A 26 -13.31 23.89 5.88
N ARG A 27 -12.86 23.72 4.63
CA ARG A 27 -13.26 22.56 3.81
C ARG A 27 -12.77 21.25 4.40
N LEU A 28 -11.57 21.22 4.99
CA LEU A 28 -10.96 20.02 5.55
C LEU A 28 -11.85 19.37 6.61
N PHE A 29 -12.51 20.18 7.44
CA PHE A 29 -13.39 19.71 8.50
C PHE A 29 -14.89 19.79 8.13
N SER A 30 -15.22 19.95 6.84
CA SER A 30 -16.60 19.83 6.35
C SER A 30 -16.95 18.40 5.97
N PRO A 31 -18.25 18.01 6.04
CA PRO A 31 -18.67 16.65 5.69
C PRO A 31 -18.56 16.38 4.18
N ILE A 32 -18.55 15.09 3.84
CA ILE A 32 -18.61 14.61 2.46
C ILE A 32 -19.23 13.20 2.42
N ASP A 33 -20.05 12.95 1.40
CA ASP A 33 -20.62 11.62 1.17
C ASP A 33 -19.67 10.75 0.33
N ILE A 34 -19.57 9.48 0.72
CA ILE A 34 -18.85 8.40 0.01
C ILE A 34 -19.87 7.27 -0.24
N GLY A 35 -20.54 7.29 -1.37
CA GLY A 35 -21.62 6.36 -1.65
C GLY A 35 -22.67 6.38 -0.54
N PRO A 36 -22.91 5.28 0.17
CA PRO A 36 -23.90 5.19 1.24
C PRO A 36 -23.46 5.81 2.58
N ILE A 37 -22.22 6.28 2.69
CA ILE A 37 -21.62 6.71 3.96
C ILE A 37 -21.38 8.22 3.94
N ALA A 38 -21.72 8.91 5.03
CA ALA A 38 -21.36 10.29 5.27
C ALA A 38 -20.13 10.37 6.19
N LEU A 39 -19.01 10.90 5.69
CA LEU A 39 -17.87 11.27 6.52
C LEU A 39 -18.15 12.60 7.20
N ALA A 40 -17.85 12.69 8.49
CA ALA A 40 -17.99 13.93 9.24
C ALA A 40 -17.00 15.02 8.79
N GLN A 41 -15.89 14.64 8.16
CA GLN A 41 -14.83 15.53 7.71
C GLN A 41 -13.99 14.87 6.61
N ARG A 42 -13.31 15.68 5.80
CA ARG A 42 -12.54 15.24 4.62
C ARG A 42 -11.12 14.78 4.96
N THR A 43 -10.95 14.11 6.09
CA THR A 43 -9.65 13.65 6.59
C THR A 43 -9.57 12.11 6.54
N TRP A 44 -8.43 11.59 6.12
CA TRP A 44 -8.24 10.19 5.83
C TRP A 44 -6.90 9.67 6.35
N VAL A 45 -6.92 8.61 7.15
CA VAL A 45 -5.73 7.84 7.50
C VAL A 45 -5.66 6.64 6.55
N PRO A 46 -4.75 6.66 5.56
CA PRO A 46 -4.67 5.59 4.56
C PRO A 46 -4.09 4.32 5.16
N ALA A 47 -4.32 3.20 4.49
CA ALA A 47 -3.77 1.90 4.85
C ALA A 47 -2.23 1.96 4.99
N MET A 48 -1.74 1.48 6.12
CA MET A 48 -0.32 1.34 6.45
C MET A 48 -0.12 -0.01 7.14
N VAL A 49 0.76 -0.86 6.62
CA VAL A 49 1.06 -2.16 7.23
C VAL A 49 2.00 -1.97 8.43
N PRO A 50 1.56 -2.24 9.66
CA PRO A 50 2.38 -2.06 10.86
C PRO A 50 3.22 -3.29 11.22
N TRP A 51 3.05 -4.43 10.53
CA TRP A 51 3.69 -5.71 10.82
C TRP A 51 3.46 -6.17 12.26
N ARG A 52 2.19 -6.22 12.69
CA ARG A 52 1.80 -6.54 14.06
C ARG A 52 0.78 -7.67 14.18
N ALA A 53 0.31 -8.22 13.06
CA ALA A 53 -0.52 -9.42 13.07
C ALA A 53 0.32 -10.65 13.47
N THR A 54 -0.33 -11.80 13.66
CA THR A 54 0.41 -13.07 13.73
C THR A 54 0.92 -13.46 12.33
N GLU A 55 1.85 -14.41 12.25
CA GLU A 55 2.33 -14.95 10.97
C GLU A 55 1.18 -15.58 10.15
N GLU A 56 0.14 -16.09 10.83
CA GLU A 56 -1.06 -16.65 10.21
C GLU A 56 -2.10 -15.59 9.84
N GLY A 57 -1.88 -14.32 10.21
CA GLY A 57 -2.75 -13.20 9.85
C GLY A 57 -3.86 -12.88 10.82
N TYR A 58 -3.81 -13.34 12.07
CA TYR A 58 -4.78 -12.99 13.11
C TYR A 58 -4.50 -11.60 13.71
N VAL A 59 -5.56 -10.93 14.13
CA VAL A 59 -5.51 -9.69 14.89
C VAL A 59 -4.87 -9.94 16.27
N THR A 60 -3.88 -9.14 16.64
CA THR A 60 -3.21 -9.13 17.95
C THR A 60 -3.61 -7.91 18.75
N GLU A 61 -3.25 -7.87 20.05
CA GLU A 61 -3.41 -6.66 20.87
C GLU A 61 -2.62 -5.47 20.29
N ASP A 62 -1.44 -5.72 19.70
CA ASP A 62 -0.64 -4.67 19.07
C ASP A 62 -1.33 -4.06 17.84
N VAL A 63 -2.11 -4.85 17.08
CA VAL A 63 -2.97 -4.35 16.00
C VAL A 63 -4.12 -3.53 16.57
N ILE A 64 -4.79 -4.01 17.62
CA ILE A 64 -5.90 -3.31 18.26
C ILE A 64 -5.44 -1.92 18.75
N GLU A 65 -4.36 -1.86 19.51
CA GLU A 65 -3.82 -0.61 20.05
C GLU A 65 -3.36 0.37 18.96
N TRP A 66 -2.79 -0.15 17.86
CA TRP A 66 -2.40 0.66 16.70
C TRP A 66 -3.59 1.43 16.13
N TYR A 67 -4.69 0.76 15.85
CA TYR A 67 -5.87 1.40 15.27
C TYR A 67 -6.67 2.21 16.30
N GLU A 68 -6.74 1.76 17.55
CA GLU A 68 -7.31 2.55 18.65
C GLU A 68 -6.63 3.90 18.79
N ARG A 69 -5.30 3.92 18.64
CA ARG A 69 -4.53 5.16 18.77
C ARG A 69 -4.86 6.17 17.67
N PHE A 70 -5.04 5.74 16.43
CA PHE A 70 -5.51 6.63 15.35
C PHE A 70 -6.96 7.06 15.55
N ALA A 71 -7.82 6.15 16.02
CA ALA A 71 -9.24 6.42 16.25
C ALA A 71 -9.47 7.52 17.30
N ARG A 72 -8.64 7.59 18.33
CA ARG A 72 -8.67 8.67 19.34
C ARG A 72 -8.39 10.06 18.74
N GLY A 73 -7.68 10.13 17.62
CA GLY A 73 -7.48 11.35 16.83
C GLY A 73 -8.71 11.77 16.01
N MET A 74 -9.75 10.95 15.98
CA MET A 74 -11.04 11.20 15.32
C MET A 74 -10.92 11.70 13.87
N PRO A 75 -10.12 11.07 12.98
CA PRO A 75 -10.15 11.40 11.56
C PRO A 75 -11.52 11.05 10.96
N GLY A 76 -11.86 11.59 9.79
CA GLY A 76 -13.10 11.24 9.08
C GLY A 76 -13.13 9.75 8.72
N ALA A 77 -12.00 9.20 8.27
CA ALA A 77 -11.88 7.77 8.00
C ALA A 77 -10.48 7.22 8.35
N ILE A 78 -10.45 5.92 8.65
CA ILE A 78 -9.26 5.09 8.75
C ILE A 78 -9.42 3.91 7.79
N VAL A 79 -8.36 3.58 7.05
CA VAL A 79 -8.28 2.34 6.28
C VAL A 79 -7.33 1.39 6.99
N VAL A 80 -7.86 0.24 7.38
CA VAL A 80 -7.06 -0.86 7.94
C VAL A 80 -6.10 -1.38 6.87
N GLU A 81 -4.91 -1.77 7.30
CA GLU A 81 -3.80 -2.22 6.46
C GLU A 81 -4.20 -3.20 5.35
N ALA A 82 -3.33 -3.33 4.35
CA ALA A 82 -3.47 -4.35 3.32
C ALA A 82 -3.68 -5.73 3.96
N THR A 83 -4.88 -6.28 3.76
CA THR A 83 -5.36 -7.52 4.38
C THR A 83 -5.52 -8.59 3.32
N GLY A 84 -4.76 -9.69 3.45
CA GLY A 84 -4.67 -10.75 2.44
C GLY A 84 -5.99 -11.53 2.28
N ILE A 85 -6.47 -11.64 1.03
CA ILE A 85 -7.67 -12.41 0.70
C ILE A 85 -7.38 -13.91 0.49
N ARG A 86 -6.11 -14.30 0.43
CA ARG A 86 -5.64 -15.69 0.32
C ARG A 86 -4.55 -15.99 1.33
N ASP A 87 -4.35 -17.27 1.62
CA ASP A 87 -3.26 -17.76 2.49
C ASP A 87 -1.93 -17.83 1.72
N VAL A 88 -1.46 -16.71 1.19
CA VAL A 88 -0.11 -16.58 0.61
C VAL A 88 0.84 -16.09 1.71
N PRO A 89 1.97 -16.76 1.95
CA PRO A 89 2.95 -16.32 2.93
C PRO A 89 3.48 -14.92 2.59
N SER A 90 3.21 -13.95 3.45
CA SER A 90 3.50 -12.53 3.22
C SER A 90 4.01 -11.81 4.48
N GLY A 91 4.37 -12.56 5.53
CA GLY A 91 4.76 -12.03 6.83
C GLY A 91 3.56 -11.73 7.74
N PRO A 92 3.80 -11.06 8.90
CA PRO A 92 2.79 -10.83 9.93
C PRO A 92 1.85 -9.67 9.57
N LEU A 93 1.05 -9.86 8.52
CA LEU A 93 -0.01 -8.95 8.11
C LEU A 93 -1.37 -9.63 8.16
N LEU A 94 -2.42 -8.85 8.32
CA LEU A 94 -3.79 -9.35 8.49
C LEU A 94 -4.27 -10.17 7.28
N ARG A 95 -5.16 -11.14 7.55
CA ARG A 95 -5.88 -11.92 6.54
C ARG A 95 -7.38 -11.90 6.78
N ILE A 96 -8.14 -12.12 5.71
CA ILE A 96 -9.60 -12.14 5.69
C ILE A 96 -10.17 -13.24 4.78
N GLY A 97 -9.31 -14.10 4.26
CA GLY A 97 -9.70 -15.18 3.32
C GLY A 97 -10.57 -16.29 3.92
N HIS A 98 -10.81 -16.30 5.23
CA HIS A 98 -11.59 -17.33 5.92
C HIS A 98 -12.33 -16.76 7.13
N ASP A 99 -13.47 -17.35 7.50
CA ASP A 99 -14.34 -16.90 8.61
C ASP A 99 -13.64 -16.93 9.98
N ARG A 100 -12.59 -17.74 10.14
CA ARG A 100 -11.78 -17.79 11.37
C ARG A 100 -11.15 -16.43 11.75
N PHE A 101 -11.02 -15.50 10.81
CA PHE A 101 -10.48 -14.16 11.07
C PHE A 101 -11.54 -13.16 11.57
N LEU A 102 -12.84 -13.44 11.37
CA LEU A 102 -13.96 -12.55 11.70
C LEU A 102 -13.94 -12.08 13.16
N PRO A 103 -13.76 -12.93 14.18
CA PRO A 103 -13.84 -12.48 15.58
C PRO A 103 -12.81 -11.40 15.91
N GLY A 104 -11.56 -11.53 15.43
CA GLY A 104 -10.52 -10.54 15.65
C GLY A 104 -10.80 -9.23 14.92
N LEU A 105 -11.28 -9.30 13.67
CA LEU A 105 -11.65 -8.14 12.87
C LEU A 105 -12.87 -7.40 13.46
N ALA A 106 -13.88 -8.11 13.93
CA ALA A 106 -15.04 -7.49 14.60
C ALA A 106 -14.63 -6.76 15.89
N ARG A 107 -13.74 -7.37 16.69
CA ARG A 107 -13.17 -6.71 17.87
C ARG A 107 -12.41 -5.44 17.52
N LEU A 108 -11.65 -5.44 16.42
CA LEU A 108 -10.97 -4.26 15.91
C LEU A 108 -11.97 -3.14 15.58
N VAL A 109 -13.02 -3.46 14.83
CA VAL A 109 -14.09 -2.52 14.46
C VAL A 109 -14.73 -1.90 15.71
N GLU A 110 -15.13 -2.73 16.69
CA GLU A 110 -15.73 -2.27 17.95
C GLU A 110 -14.78 -1.31 18.70
N THR A 111 -13.50 -1.66 18.78
CA THR A 111 -12.50 -0.82 19.45
C THR A 111 -12.34 0.54 18.77
N VAL A 112 -12.26 0.59 17.45
CA VAL A 112 -12.16 1.85 16.69
C VAL A 112 -13.42 2.70 16.88
N ARG A 113 -14.62 2.11 16.81
CA ARG A 113 -15.89 2.82 17.03
C ARG A 113 -15.96 3.44 18.41
N ARG A 114 -15.63 2.68 19.45
CA ARG A 114 -15.58 3.17 20.83
C ARG A 114 -14.56 4.29 21.00
N ALA A 115 -13.34 4.11 20.51
CA ALA A 115 -12.24 5.07 20.68
C ALA A 115 -12.47 6.40 19.93
N SER A 116 -13.17 6.36 18.80
CA SER A 116 -13.55 7.54 18.00
C SER A 116 -14.90 8.13 18.40
N LEU A 117 -15.59 7.58 19.39
CA LEU A 117 -16.97 7.94 19.76
C LEU A 117 -17.93 7.84 18.55
N GLY A 118 -17.72 6.88 17.66
CA GLY A 118 -18.51 6.67 16.46
C GLY A 118 -18.30 7.72 15.34
N ARG A 119 -17.29 8.59 15.44
CA ARG A 119 -17.06 9.69 14.48
C ARG A 119 -16.18 9.31 13.30
N THR A 120 -15.45 8.19 13.38
CA THR A 120 -14.52 7.73 12.34
C THR A 120 -15.12 6.55 11.61
N CYS A 121 -15.25 6.64 10.30
CA CYS A 121 -15.59 5.51 9.45
C CYS A 121 -14.38 4.60 9.27
N LEU A 122 -14.60 3.29 9.29
CA LEU A 122 -13.53 2.29 9.23
C LEU A 122 -13.65 1.45 7.97
N PHE A 123 -12.65 1.57 7.10
CA PHE A 123 -12.49 0.74 5.92
C PHE A 123 -11.41 -0.30 6.14
N ILE A 124 -11.42 -1.38 5.34
CA ILE A 124 -10.33 -2.35 5.30
C ILE A 124 -9.83 -2.51 3.86
N GLN A 125 -8.50 -2.51 3.68
CA GLN A 125 -7.90 -2.66 2.36
C GLN A 125 -7.73 -4.15 2.02
N LEU A 126 -8.37 -4.60 0.93
CA LEU A 126 -8.32 -5.98 0.45
C LEU A 126 -7.22 -6.14 -0.61
N ILE A 127 -6.31 -7.08 -0.41
CA ILE A 127 -5.16 -7.29 -1.29
C ILE A 127 -4.98 -8.75 -1.67
N ASP A 128 -4.52 -8.98 -2.91
CA ASP A 128 -4.02 -10.25 -3.39
C ASP A 128 -2.52 -10.20 -3.63
N PHE A 129 -1.84 -11.28 -3.30
CA PHE A 129 -0.40 -11.47 -3.49
C PHE A 129 -0.12 -12.64 -4.43
N LEU A 130 0.87 -12.46 -5.31
CA LEU A 130 1.57 -13.55 -5.98
C LEU A 130 2.76 -14.01 -5.14
N ALA A 131 3.25 -15.21 -5.38
CA ALA A 131 4.35 -15.77 -4.61
C ALA A 131 5.66 -15.01 -4.88
N ILE A 132 6.32 -14.59 -3.80
CA ILE A 132 7.65 -14.00 -3.80
C ILE A 132 8.49 -14.79 -2.79
N ARG A 133 9.69 -15.20 -3.20
CA ARG A 133 10.64 -15.87 -2.31
C ARG A 133 11.89 -15.03 -2.15
N ARG A 134 12.51 -15.15 -0.99
CA ARG A 134 13.76 -14.46 -0.68
C ARG A 134 14.87 -14.91 -1.63
N ARG A 135 15.82 -14.01 -1.95
CA ARG A 135 17.01 -14.34 -2.72
C ARG A 135 17.75 -15.50 -2.03
N PRO A 136 17.94 -16.61 -2.72
CA PRO A 136 18.63 -17.76 -2.13
C PRO A 136 20.15 -17.54 -2.10
N ASP A 137 20.83 -18.28 -1.25
CA ASP A 137 22.24 -18.54 -1.43
C ASP A 137 22.47 -19.27 -2.77
N PRO A 138 23.48 -18.89 -3.58
CA PRO A 138 23.70 -19.51 -4.90
C PRO A 138 23.85 -21.04 -4.84
N GLY A 139 24.54 -21.58 -3.83
CA GLY A 139 24.64 -23.01 -3.65
C GLY A 139 23.27 -23.67 -3.45
N LYS A 140 22.43 -23.09 -2.57
CA LYS A 140 21.05 -23.57 -2.35
C LYS A 140 20.18 -23.42 -3.58
N PHE A 141 20.40 -22.38 -4.40
CA PHE A 141 19.64 -22.21 -5.63
C PHE A 141 19.86 -23.40 -6.56
N PHE A 142 21.11 -23.73 -6.87
CA PHE A 142 21.43 -24.84 -7.76
C PHE A 142 21.03 -26.20 -7.17
N ASP A 143 21.20 -26.41 -5.87
CA ASP A 143 20.94 -27.71 -5.24
C ASP A 143 19.45 -28.03 -5.05
N ARG A 144 18.64 -27.00 -4.73
CA ARG A 144 17.28 -27.21 -4.23
C ARG A 144 16.18 -26.54 -5.07
N PHE A 145 16.50 -25.46 -5.78
CA PHE A 145 15.49 -24.64 -6.43
C PHE A 145 15.53 -24.74 -7.95
N LEU A 146 16.69 -25.04 -8.54
CA LEU A 146 16.81 -25.21 -9.98
C LEU A 146 16.37 -26.62 -10.40
N ALA A 147 15.33 -26.67 -11.23
CA ALA A 147 14.98 -27.90 -11.96
C ALA A 147 15.86 -27.98 -13.22
N VAL A 148 16.76 -28.95 -13.28
CA VAL A 148 17.61 -29.15 -14.47
C VAL A 148 16.76 -29.69 -15.61
N THR A 149 16.90 -29.09 -16.79
CA THR A 149 16.16 -29.44 -18.02
C THR A 149 17.12 -29.81 -19.17
N GLU A 150 16.57 -30.31 -20.26
CA GLU A 150 17.36 -30.59 -21.47
C GLU A 150 17.90 -29.30 -22.11
N GLU A 151 17.17 -28.19 -21.99
CA GLU A 151 17.63 -26.88 -22.47
C GLU A 151 18.92 -26.44 -21.77
N HIS A 152 19.04 -26.70 -20.47
CA HIS A 152 20.28 -26.41 -19.72
C HIS A 152 21.46 -27.24 -20.24
N ARG A 153 21.26 -28.54 -20.51
CA ARG A 153 22.29 -29.42 -21.10
C ARG A 153 22.71 -28.95 -22.49
N ALA A 154 21.71 -28.60 -23.31
CA ALA A 154 21.96 -28.07 -24.66
C ALA A 154 22.73 -26.76 -24.61
N ALA A 155 22.36 -25.84 -23.75
CA ALA A 155 23.05 -24.56 -23.58
C ALA A 155 24.50 -24.70 -23.09
N LEU A 156 24.78 -25.74 -22.27
CA LEU A 156 26.13 -26.09 -21.86
C LEU A 156 26.94 -26.81 -22.95
N GLY A 157 26.28 -27.27 -24.03
CA GLY A 157 26.91 -28.10 -25.06
C GLY A 157 27.22 -29.56 -24.61
N GLU A 158 26.62 -30.00 -23.51
CA GLU A 158 26.92 -31.27 -22.87
C GLU A 158 25.66 -32.10 -22.56
N PRO A 159 25.03 -32.70 -23.59
CA PRO A 159 23.71 -33.31 -23.50
C PRO A 159 23.64 -34.58 -22.62
N ARG A 160 24.78 -35.14 -22.24
CA ARG A 160 24.86 -36.40 -21.46
C ARG A 160 25.13 -36.21 -19.97
N LEU A 161 25.31 -34.96 -19.51
CA LEU A 161 25.57 -34.69 -18.10
C LEU A 161 24.36 -35.11 -17.23
N SER A 162 24.64 -35.74 -16.11
CA SER A 162 23.66 -35.90 -15.04
C SER A 162 23.26 -34.58 -14.43
N ASP A 163 22.11 -34.52 -13.77
CA ASP A 163 21.65 -33.28 -13.07
C ASP A 163 22.68 -32.73 -12.09
N ALA A 164 23.41 -33.62 -11.38
CA ALA A 164 24.44 -33.24 -10.43
C ALA A 164 25.62 -32.54 -11.13
N GLU A 165 26.05 -33.08 -12.29
CA GLU A 165 27.14 -32.52 -13.08
C GLU A 165 26.75 -31.19 -13.70
N VAL A 166 25.51 -31.08 -14.24
CA VAL A 166 24.94 -29.78 -14.73
C VAL A 166 24.98 -28.74 -13.61
N ARG A 167 24.48 -29.05 -12.43
CA ARG A 167 24.52 -28.11 -11.29
C ARG A 167 25.95 -27.71 -10.90
N ALA A 168 26.87 -28.68 -10.87
CA ALA A 168 28.28 -28.42 -10.58
C ALA A 168 28.93 -27.52 -11.62
N ARG A 169 28.63 -27.75 -12.91
CA ARG A 169 29.11 -26.91 -14.01
C ARG A 169 28.57 -25.49 -13.91
N MET A 170 27.26 -25.32 -13.71
CA MET A 170 26.65 -23.99 -13.57
C MET A 170 27.21 -23.19 -12.39
N ARG A 171 27.57 -23.83 -11.28
CA ARG A 171 28.19 -23.14 -10.13
C ARG A 171 29.56 -22.54 -10.46
N SER A 172 30.27 -23.08 -11.44
CA SER A 172 31.58 -22.59 -11.85
C SER A 172 31.52 -21.46 -12.89
N LEU A 173 30.35 -21.19 -13.43
CA LEU A 173 30.11 -20.14 -14.43
C LEU A 173 30.05 -18.75 -13.78
N SER A 174 30.53 -17.74 -14.52
CA SER A 174 30.30 -16.35 -14.19
C SER A 174 28.81 -15.94 -14.39
N GLU A 175 28.38 -14.83 -13.81
CA GLU A 175 27.01 -14.30 -14.02
C GLU A 175 26.70 -14.07 -15.51
N HIS A 176 27.68 -13.67 -16.29
CA HIS A 176 27.52 -13.46 -17.73
C HIS A 176 27.28 -14.80 -18.47
N GLU A 177 28.03 -15.83 -18.13
CA GLU A 177 27.86 -17.16 -18.73
C GLU A 177 26.52 -17.80 -18.29
N LEU A 178 26.14 -17.62 -17.04
CA LEU A 178 24.83 -18.08 -16.54
C LEU A 178 23.67 -17.46 -17.27
N ALA A 179 23.78 -16.22 -17.74
CA ALA A 179 22.74 -15.56 -18.56
C ALA A 179 22.53 -16.26 -19.92
N GLY A 180 23.52 -17.01 -20.41
CA GLY A 180 23.39 -17.83 -21.62
C GLY A 180 22.82 -19.24 -21.38
N VAL A 181 22.75 -19.69 -20.13
CA VAL A 181 22.34 -21.06 -19.75
C VAL A 181 20.99 -21.09 -19.04
N LEU A 182 20.77 -20.16 -18.12
CA LEU A 182 19.52 -20.04 -17.36
C LEU A 182 18.47 -19.26 -18.15
N THR A 183 17.22 -19.62 -18.01
CA THR A 183 16.11 -18.78 -18.47
C THR A 183 16.12 -17.43 -17.73
N PRO A 184 15.52 -16.38 -18.30
CA PRO A 184 15.39 -15.09 -17.61
C PRO A 184 14.76 -15.19 -16.21
N ALA A 185 13.76 -16.06 -16.03
CA ALA A 185 13.11 -16.29 -14.75
C ALA A 185 14.01 -16.99 -13.72
N GLU A 186 14.82 -17.95 -14.15
CA GLU A 186 15.78 -18.64 -13.30
C GLU A 186 16.94 -17.73 -12.90
N LEU A 187 17.46 -16.94 -13.84
CA LEU A 187 18.50 -15.93 -13.57
C LEU A 187 17.98 -14.89 -12.57
N GLU A 188 16.74 -14.42 -12.76
CA GLU A 188 16.10 -13.54 -11.80
C GLU A 188 15.95 -14.20 -10.43
N ALA A 189 15.51 -15.46 -10.37
CA ALA A 189 15.36 -16.20 -9.12
C ALA A 189 16.68 -16.37 -8.37
N LEU A 190 17.78 -16.55 -9.08
CA LEU A 190 19.13 -16.58 -8.51
C LEU A 190 19.55 -15.21 -7.95
N GLN A 191 19.30 -14.15 -8.71
CA GLN A 191 19.83 -12.81 -8.41
C GLN A 191 18.95 -12.01 -7.45
N PHE A 192 17.60 -12.17 -7.53
CA PHE A 192 16.61 -11.38 -6.80
C PHE A 192 15.71 -12.21 -5.89
N GLY A 193 15.63 -13.52 -6.10
CA GLY A 193 14.63 -14.39 -5.53
C GLY A 193 13.49 -14.68 -6.51
N TYR A 194 12.83 -15.83 -6.31
CA TYR A 194 11.70 -16.24 -7.14
C TYR A 194 10.53 -15.28 -7.00
N ARG A 195 9.93 -14.92 -8.12
CA ARG A 195 8.78 -14.05 -8.20
C ARG A 195 7.85 -14.49 -9.31
N GLU A 196 6.56 -14.59 -8.99
CA GLU A 196 5.51 -14.80 -9.99
C GLU A 196 5.05 -13.46 -10.58
N ARG A 197 4.73 -13.47 -11.87
CA ARG A 197 4.13 -12.35 -12.59
C ARG A 197 2.76 -12.74 -13.13
N VAL A 198 1.88 -11.76 -13.29
CA VAL A 198 0.56 -11.98 -13.92
C VAL A 198 0.68 -12.48 -15.37
N THR A 199 1.84 -12.30 -15.98
CA THR A 199 2.17 -12.75 -17.35
C THR A 199 2.68 -14.20 -17.45
N ASP A 200 2.93 -14.88 -16.32
CA ASP A 200 3.41 -16.26 -16.28
C ASP A 200 2.27 -17.27 -16.56
N VAL A 201 1.56 -17.05 -17.65
CA VAL A 201 0.31 -17.78 -18.02
C VAL A 201 0.52 -19.26 -18.32
N GLN A 202 1.76 -19.73 -18.48
CA GLN A 202 2.13 -21.14 -18.51
C GLN A 202 1.77 -21.86 -17.21
N HIS A 203 1.79 -21.16 -16.07
CA HIS A 203 1.33 -21.68 -14.78
C HIS A 203 -0.19 -21.59 -14.67
N ALA A 204 -0.86 -22.73 -14.46
CA ALA A 204 -2.32 -22.80 -14.43
C ALA A 204 -2.93 -21.85 -13.38
N HIS A 205 -2.32 -21.73 -12.18
CA HIS A 205 -2.80 -20.85 -11.11
C HIS A 205 -2.70 -19.37 -11.49
N ILE A 206 -1.70 -18.97 -12.29
CA ILE A 206 -1.57 -17.59 -12.81
C ILE A 206 -2.54 -17.35 -13.96
N ARG A 207 -2.63 -18.31 -14.91
CA ARG A 207 -3.56 -18.23 -16.02
C ARG A 207 -5.00 -18.05 -15.55
N ASN A 208 -5.39 -18.75 -14.48
CA ASN A 208 -6.75 -18.78 -13.95
C ASN A 208 -7.06 -17.63 -12.96
N LEU A 209 -6.15 -16.67 -12.71
CA LEU A 209 -6.40 -15.53 -11.83
C LEU A 209 -7.68 -14.75 -12.20
N PRO A 210 -7.96 -14.46 -13.50
CA PRO A 210 -9.17 -13.73 -13.85
C PRO A 210 -10.48 -14.45 -13.47
N GLN A 211 -10.47 -15.78 -13.44
CA GLN A 211 -11.64 -16.58 -13.07
C GLN A 211 -11.86 -16.68 -11.56
N VAL A 212 -10.78 -16.62 -10.77
CA VAL A 212 -10.86 -16.88 -9.32
C VAL A 212 -10.88 -15.60 -8.48
N LEU A 213 -10.17 -14.54 -8.89
CA LEU A 213 -10.02 -13.34 -8.09
C LEU A 213 -11.34 -12.60 -7.82
N PRO A 214 -12.28 -12.44 -8.79
CA PRO A 214 -13.54 -11.77 -8.50
C PRO A 214 -14.29 -12.39 -7.32
N GLY A 215 -14.41 -13.72 -7.28
CA GLY A 215 -15.05 -14.45 -6.19
C GLY A 215 -14.30 -14.29 -4.85
N LEU A 216 -12.98 -14.38 -4.86
CA LEU A 216 -12.17 -14.25 -3.64
C LEU A 216 -12.26 -12.85 -3.02
N PHE A 217 -12.21 -11.79 -3.82
CA PHE A 217 -12.42 -10.42 -3.35
C PHE A 217 -13.83 -10.20 -2.81
N ALA A 218 -14.85 -10.77 -3.48
CA ALA A 218 -16.24 -10.65 -3.06
C ALA A 218 -16.50 -11.36 -1.71
N GLU A 219 -15.95 -12.55 -1.50
CA GLU A 219 -16.03 -13.25 -0.22
C GLU A 219 -15.29 -12.50 0.89
N ALA A 220 -14.13 -11.90 0.60
CA ALA A 220 -13.40 -11.07 1.55
C ALA A 220 -14.20 -9.80 1.92
N ALA A 221 -14.82 -9.14 0.94
CA ALA A 221 -15.66 -7.97 1.17
C ALA A 221 -16.90 -8.31 2.01
N LEU A 222 -17.55 -9.46 1.77
CA LEU A 222 -18.66 -9.94 2.60
C LEU A 222 -18.22 -10.16 4.06
N ARG A 223 -17.04 -10.74 4.28
CA ARG A 223 -16.49 -10.90 5.63
C ARG A 223 -16.20 -9.55 6.30
N ALA A 224 -15.71 -8.56 5.53
CA ALA A 224 -15.52 -7.21 6.04
C ALA A 224 -16.85 -6.58 6.49
N GLU A 225 -17.92 -6.73 5.71
CA GLU A 225 -19.26 -6.29 6.06
C GLU A 225 -19.77 -7.01 7.33
N GLN A 226 -19.62 -8.33 7.41
CA GLN A 226 -19.99 -9.13 8.58
C GLN A 226 -19.20 -8.78 9.86
N ALA A 227 -17.92 -8.40 9.71
CA ALA A 227 -17.13 -7.90 10.83
C ALA A 227 -17.53 -6.48 11.28
N GLY A 228 -18.38 -5.81 10.49
CA GLY A 228 -18.94 -4.50 10.81
C GLY A 228 -18.13 -3.30 10.28
N PHE A 229 -17.23 -3.49 9.32
CA PHE A 229 -16.59 -2.36 8.62
C PHE A 229 -17.64 -1.52 7.87
N ASP A 230 -17.32 -0.25 7.62
CA ASP A 230 -18.19 0.64 6.87
C ASP A 230 -17.99 0.50 5.35
N GLY A 231 -16.87 -0.07 4.93
CA GLY A 231 -16.57 -0.33 3.53
C GLY A 231 -15.21 -1.01 3.32
N VAL A 232 -14.90 -1.24 2.04
CA VAL A 232 -13.61 -1.80 1.60
C VAL A 232 -12.90 -0.90 0.60
N GLU A 233 -11.57 -0.88 0.68
CA GLU A 233 -10.69 -0.32 -0.34
C GLU A 233 -10.01 -1.46 -1.09
N LEU A 234 -10.35 -1.65 -2.37
CA LEU A 234 -9.72 -2.65 -3.23
C LEU A 234 -8.31 -2.19 -3.58
N HIS A 235 -7.31 -3.01 -3.27
CA HIS A 235 -5.91 -2.65 -3.46
C HIS A 235 -5.45 -2.91 -4.88
N TYR A 236 -5.47 -1.89 -5.72
CA TYR A 236 -5.05 -1.92 -7.13
C TYR A 236 -3.74 -1.14 -7.35
N ALA A 237 -2.84 -1.16 -6.36
CA ALA A 237 -1.62 -0.36 -6.35
C ALA A 237 -0.37 -1.18 -5.98
N HIS A 238 0.81 -0.55 -6.04
CA HIS A 238 2.08 -0.97 -5.44
C HIS A 238 2.65 -2.30 -5.97
N ALA A 239 2.56 -2.54 -7.29
CA ALA A 239 3.11 -3.72 -7.99
C ALA A 239 2.56 -5.09 -7.51
N TYR A 240 1.51 -5.12 -6.68
CA TYR A 240 0.83 -6.35 -6.30
C TYR A 240 -0.10 -6.83 -7.43
N THR A 241 -0.78 -7.96 -7.25
CA THR A 241 -1.50 -8.67 -8.31
C THR A 241 -2.38 -7.74 -9.15
N MET A 242 -3.27 -6.97 -8.53
CA MET A 242 -4.23 -6.14 -9.25
C MET A 242 -3.57 -4.94 -9.94
N ALA A 243 -2.55 -4.32 -9.32
CA ALA A 243 -1.75 -3.28 -9.96
C ALA A 243 -0.98 -3.82 -11.16
N SER A 244 -0.48 -5.05 -11.08
CA SER A 244 0.21 -5.71 -12.20
C SER A 244 -0.73 -5.97 -13.39
N PHE A 245 -2.02 -6.22 -13.14
CA PHE A 245 -3.01 -6.28 -14.24
C PHE A 245 -3.21 -4.92 -14.91
N LEU A 246 -3.18 -3.81 -14.17
CA LEU A 246 -3.31 -2.46 -14.70
C LEU A 246 -2.03 -1.95 -15.38
N SER A 247 -0.88 -2.57 -15.09
CA SER A 247 0.41 -2.15 -15.62
C SER A 247 0.48 -2.24 -17.14
N ARG A 248 1.18 -1.28 -17.76
CA ARG A 248 1.50 -1.33 -19.19
C ARG A 248 2.44 -2.50 -19.53
N THR A 249 3.17 -3.02 -18.53
CA THR A 249 4.02 -4.22 -18.67
C THR A 249 3.22 -5.51 -18.72
N ASN A 250 1.91 -5.48 -18.46
CA ASN A 250 1.02 -6.62 -18.60
C ASN A 250 0.69 -6.89 -20.08
N THR A 251 1.38 -7.85 -20.66
CA THR A 251 1.27 -8.26 -22.07
C THR A 251 0.41 -9.49 -22.29
N ARG A 252 -0.45 -9.87 -21.32
CA ARG A 252 -1.36 -11.02 -21.48
C ARG A 252 -2.19 -10.92 -22.77
N ALA A 253 -2.27 -12.03 -23.52
CA ALA A 253 -2.99 -12.10 -24.78
C ALA A 253 -4.43 -12.66 -24.63
N ASP A 254 -4.84 -13.03 -23.42
CA ASP A 254 -6.14 -13.64 -23.12
C ASP A 254 -7.26 -12.60 -22.87
N GLY A 255 -7.02 -11.35 -23.23
CA GLY A 255 -7.97 -10.26 -23.07
C GLY A 255 -7.90 -9.54 -21.71
N TYR A 256 -6.97 -9.90 -20.83
CA TYR A 256 -6.73 -9.26 -19.54
C TYR A 256 -5.40 -8.48 -19.49
N GLY A 257 -4.86 -8.08 -20.62
CA GLY A 257 -3.63 -7.32 -20.76
C GLY A 257 -3.56 -6.52 -22.06
N GLY A 258 -2.40 -5.97 -22.38
CA GLY A 258 -2.15 -5.18 -23.59
C GLY A 258 -2.83 -3.82 -23.58
N SER A 259 -4.00 -3.69 -24.21
CA SER A 259 -4.74 -2.41 -24.28
C SER A 259 -5.24 -1.94 -22.91
N ARG A 260 -5.59 -0.64 -22.79
CA ARG A 260 -6.18 -0.08 -21.55
C ARG A 260 -7.46 -0.82 -21.14
N GLU A 261 -8.29 -1.18 -22.12
CA GLU A 261 -9.52 -1.96 -21.94
C GLU A 261 -9.22 -3.34 -21.38
N GLY A 262 -8.22 -4.04 -21.93
CA GLY A 262 -7.80 -5.36 -21.44
C GLY A 262 -7.24 -5.28 -20.02
N ARG A 263 -6.39 -4.29 -19.73
CA ARG A 263 -5.76 -4.14 -18.42
C ARG A 263 -6.74 -3.77 -17.30
N VAL A 264 -7.77 -2.97 -17.58
CA VAL A 264 -8.79 -2.57 -16.59
C VAL A 264 -9.90 -3.60 -16.41
N ARG A 265 -10.01 -4.59 -17.30
CA ARG A 265 -11.10 -5.57 -17.29
C ARG A 265 -11.22 -6.32 -15.98
N LEU A 266 -10.16 -6.97 -15.53
CA LEU A 266 -10.21 -7.73 -14.27
C LEU A 266 -10.51 -6.85 -13.05
N PRO A 267 -9.90 -5.66 -12.86
CA PRO A 267 -10.31 -4.72 -11.82
C PRO A 267 -11.80 -4.39 -11.81
N LEU A 268 -12.42 -4.22 -12.99
CA LEU A 268 -13.85 -3.95 -13.11
C LEU A 268 -14.70 -5.18 -12.79
N GLU A 269 -14.29 -6.37 -13.23
CA GLU A 269 -14.98 -7.64 -12.89
C GLU A 269 -14.92 -7.93 -11.40
N VAL A 270 -13.77 -7.68 -10.74
CA VAL A 270 -13.62 -7.77 -9.28
C VAL A 270 -14.59 -6.80 -8.60
N PHE A 271 -14.62 -5.54 -9.01
CA PHE A 271 -15.55 -4.58 -8.43
C PHE A 271 -17.01 -4.99 -8.62
N ALA A 272 -17.39 -5.43 -9.81
CA ALA A 272 -18.76 -5.84 -10.12
C ALA A 272 -19.20 -7.01 -9.24
N GLU A 273 -18.34 -8.02 -9.04
CA GLU A 273 -18.66 -9.17 -8.19
C GLU A 273 -18.71 -8.79 -6.71
N VAL A 274 -17.78 -7.95 -6.22
CA VAL A 274 -17.81 -7.38 -4.85
C VAL A 274 -19.13 -6.63 -4.63
N ARG A 275 -19.49 -5.71 -5.54
CA ARG A 275 -20.73 -4.93 -5.44
C ARG A 275 -21.99 -5.79 -5.46
N ARG A 276 -22.00 -6.83 -6.28
CA ARG A 276 -23.09 -7.81 -6.33
C ARG A 276 -23.25 -8.53 -4.99
N ARG A 277 -22.16 -8.83 -4.30
CA ARG A 277 -22.13 -9.59 -3.07
C ARG A 277 -22.54 -8.78 -1.84
N VAL A 278 -22.03 -7.55 -1.69
CA VAL A 278 -22.29 -6.69 -0.53
C VAL A 278 -23.42 -5.67 -0.75
N GLY A 279 -23.95 -5.55 -1.98
CA GLY A 279 -25.04 -4.63 -2.26
C GLY A 279 -24.61 -3.15 -2.27
N LYS A 280 -25.59 -2.26 -2.13
CA LYS A 280 -25.39 -0.79 -2.23
C LYS A 280 -25.24 -0.08 -0.89
N ALA A 281 -25.50 -0.76 0.21
CA ALA A 281 -25.45 -0.18 1.57
C ALA A 281 -24.02 -0.18 2.16
N PHE A 282 -23.08 -0.85 1.51
CA PHE A 282 -21.70 -0.99 1.94
C PHE A 282 -20.78 -0.24 0.95
N ALA A 283 -19.86 0.61 1.44
CA ALA A 283 -19.00 1.39 0.56
C ALA A 283 -17.89 0.54 -0.07
N VAL A 284 -17.68 0.69 -1.38
CA VAL A 284 -16.64 -0.02 -2.13
C VAL A 284 -15.89 0.98 -3.01
N GLY A 285 -14.62 1.19 -2.73
CA GLY A 285 -13.73 1.98 -3.56
C GLY A 285 -12.42 1.25 -3.83
N CYS A 286 -11.48 1.92 -4.48
CA CYS A 286 -10.16 1.34 -4.72
C CYS A 286 -9.03 2.35 -4.49
N ARG A 287 -7.84 1.81 -4.21
CA ARG A 287 -6.58 2.54 -4.28
C ARG A 287 -5.80 2.07 -5.49
N PHE A 288 -5.42 2.99 -6.38
CA PHE A 288 -4.70 2.69 -7.60
C PHE A 288 -3.56 3.67 -7.86
N LEU A 289 -2.66 3.31 -8.77
CA LEU A 289 -1.50 4.13 -9.07
C LEU A 289 -1.84 5.23 -10.06
N ALA A 290 -1.50 6.47 -9.71
CA ALA A 290 -1.50 7.60 -10.63
C ALA A 290 -0.30 7.54 -11.61
N ASP A 291 0.76 6.84 -11.22
CA ASP A 291 1.99 6.65 -11.99
C ASP A 291 2.77 5.49 -11.37
N GLU A 292 3.18 4.52 -12.18
CA GLU A 292 4.00 3.38 -11.71
C GLU A 292 5.45 3.78 -11.42
N CYS A 293 5.92 4.88 -11.98
CA CYS A 293 7.29 5.36 -11.86
C CYS A 293 8.35 4.36 -12.37
N ILE A 294 8.04 3.53 -13.34
CA ILE A 294 8.96 2.61 -14.00
C ILE A 294 9.04 2.91 -15.49
N GLU A 295 10.17 2.57 -16.11
CA GLU A 295 10.34 2.65 -17.56
C GLU A 295 9.33 1.69 -18.24
N GLY A 296 8.57 2.20 -19.22
CA GLY A 296 7.55 1.44 -19.91
C GLY A 296 6.28 1.15 -19.09
N GLY A 297 6.18 1.61 -17.85
CA GLY A 297 5.01 1.45 -16.99
C GLY A 297 3.86 2.41 -17.32
N SER A 298 2.74 2.25 -16.61
CA SER A 298 1.57 3.12 -16.73
C SER A 298 1.85 4.49 -16.12
N GLY A 299 1.47 5.55 -16.83
CA GLY A 299 1.55 6.93 -16.37
C GLY A 299 0.18 7.54 -16.09
N VAL A 300 0.16 8.87 -15.92
CA VAL A 300 -1.04 9.64 -15.55
C VAL A 300 -2.19 9.48 -16.54
N ASP A 301 -1.89 9.36 -17.84
CA ASP A 301 -2.92 9.17 -18.88
C ASP A 301 -3.62 7.81 -18.78
N ASP A 302 -2.89 6.76 -18.41
CA ASP A 302 -3.47 5.45 -18.14
C ASP A 302 -4.32 5.51 -16.87
N ALA A 303 -3.81 6.15 -15.82
CA ALA A 303 -4.50 6.32 -14.55
C ALA A 303 -5.79 7.15 -14.70
N ALA A 304 -5.78 8.20 -15.54
CA ALA A 304 -6.96 8.98 -15.85
C ALA A 304 -8.04 8.13 -16.55
N TYR A 305 -7.64 7.30 -17.51
CA TYR A 305 -8.53 6.35 -18.17
C TYR A 305 -9.13 5.35 -17.16
N PHE A 306 -8.31 4.76 -16.29
CA PHE A 306 -8.76 3.81 -15.28
C PHE A 306 -9.68 4.48 -14.26
N GLY A 307 -9.33 5.68 -13.79
CA GLY A 307 -10.17 6.44 -12.88
C GLY A 307 -11.57 6.73 -13.44
N VAL A 308 -11.66 7.09 -14.73
CA VAL A 308 -12.96 7.27 -15.42
C VAL A 308 -13.71 5.95 -15.51
N ALA A 309 -13.03 4.84 -15.82
CA ALA A 309 -13.65 3.51 -15.90
C ALA A 309 -14.22 3.07 -14.53
N PHE A 310 -13.47 3.25 -13.45
CA PHE A 310 -13.89 2.94 -12.08
C PHE A 310 -15.08 3.81 -11.64
N ALA A 311 -15.03 5.10 -11.94
CA ALA A 311 -16.13 6.03 -11.65
C ALA A 311 -17.41 5.66 -12.39
N ARG A 312 -17.32 5.31 -13.68
CA ARG A 312 -18.46 4.84 -14.48
C ARG A 312 -19.01 3.50 -14.02
N ALA A 313 -18.17 2.63 -13.49
CA ALA A 313 -18.61 1.36 -12.90
C ALA A 313 -19.40 1.57 -11.59
N GLY A 314 -19.31 2.75 -10.97
CA GLY A 314 -20.05 3.09 -9.75
C GLY A 314 -19.27 2.80 -8.45
N MET A 315 -17.96 2.88 -8.45
CA MET A 315 -17.17 2.89 -7.21
C MET A 315 -17.54 4.12 -6.38
N ASP A 316 -17.60 3.96 -5.06
CA ASP A 316 -18.03 5.00 -4.13
C ASP A 316 -16.95 6.02 -3.82
N PHE A 317 -15.68 5.63 -3.94
CA PHE A 317 -14.52 6.52 -3.83
C PHE A 317 -13.32 5.95 -4.58
N LEU A 318 -12.37 6.84 -4.89
CA LEU A 318 -11.09 6.46 -5.49
C LEU A 318 -9.95 7.07 -4.67
N SER A 319 -8.88 6.33 -4.46
CA SER A 319 -7.70 6.78 -3.72
C SER A 319 -6.46 6.67 -4.60
N THR A 320 -5.72 7.76 -4.76
CA THR A 320 -4.53 7.77 -5.59
C THR A 320 -3.27 7.47 -4.80
N SER A 321 -2.38 6.68 -5.42
CA SER A 321 -1.04 6.41 -4.95
C SER A 321 -0.03 6.60 -6.07
N ARG A 322 1.25 6.39 -5.80
CA ARG A 322 2.31 6.51 -6.80
C ARG A 322 3.46 5.57 -6.48
N GLY A 323 4.08 5.01 -7.53
CA GLY A 323 5.21 4.10 -7.41
C GLY A 323 4.80 2.68 -7.00
N GLY A 324 5.76 1.78 -7.07
CA GLY A 324 5.59 0.37 -6.79
C GLY A 324 6.25 -0.44 -7.89
N LYS A 325 7.46 -0.92 -7.64
CA LYS A 325 8.35 -1.43 -8.67
C LYS A 325 8.98 -2.73 -8.24
N PHE A 326 8.64 -3.79 -8.94
CA PHE A 326 9.49 -4.98 -8.89
C PHE A 326 10.54 -4.98 -10.00
N ASP A 327 10.23 -4.43 -11.19
CA ASP A 327 11.04 -4.66 -12.39
C ASP A 327 12.39 -3.93 -12.40
N ASP A 328 12.53 -2.83 -11.66
CA ASP A 328 13.81 -2.15 -11.43
C ASP A 328 14.24 -2.16 -9.95
N ALA A 329 13.78 -3.15 -9.20
CA ALA A 329 14.14 -3.31 -7.81
C ALA A 329 15.65 -3.49 -7.64
N LYS A 330 16.19 -2.92 -6.57
CA LYS A 330 17.57 -3.18 -6.16
C LYS A 330 17.74 -4.65 -5.85
N GLN A 331 18.87 -5.25 -6.29
CA GLN A 331 19.23 -6.61 -5.93
C GLN A 331 19.27 -6.77 -4.39
N PRO A 332 18.44 -7.65 -3.81
CA PRO A 332 18.39 -7.84 -2.36
C PRO A 332 19.63 -8.59 -1.87
N ALA A 333 19.95 -8.44 -0.60
CA ALA A 333 20.93 -9.32 0.03
C ALA A 333 20.41 -10.77 0.07
N VAL A 334 21.31 -11.75 0.11
CA VAL A 334 20.95 -13.15 0.31
C VAL A 334 20.09 -13.29 1.56
N GLY A 335 18.99 -14.02 1.48
CA GLY A 335 18.03 -14.20 2.57
C GLY A 335 17.00 -13.08 2.72
N THR A 336 17.04 -12.03 1.87
CA THR A 336 16.01 -10.98 1.80
C THR A 336 15.21 -11.07 0.50
N ALA A 337 13.99 -10.55 0.48
CA ALA A 337 13.17 -10.46 -0.73
C ALA A 337 13.40 -9.12 -1.43
N ALA A 338 13.22 -9.08 -2.77
CA ALA A 338 13.00 -7.83 -3.46
C ALA A 338 11.69 -7.22 -2.96
N TYR A 339 11.72 -5.96 -2.56
CA TYR A 339 10.55 -5.27 -2.06
C TYR A 339 9.95 -4.37 -3.15
N PRO A 340 8.62 -4.30 -3.30
CA PRO A 340 7.99 -3.53 -4.38
C PRO A 340 8.29 -2.03 -4.34
N TYR A 341 8.94 -1.56 -3.30
CA TYR A 341 9.29 -0.16 -3.10
C TYR A 341 10.80 0.13 -3.27
N THR A 342 11.58 -0.81 -3.77
CA THR A 342 13.03 -0.62 -3.94
C THR A 342 13.41 -0.53 -5.42
N GLY A 343 13.42 0.61 -6.04
CA GLY A 343 13.98 0.80 -7.37
C GLY A 343 15.49 0.50 -7.45
N ARG A 344 16.13 0.80 -8.58
CA ARG A 344 17.56 0.50 -8.83
C ARG A 344 18.50 1.03 -7.76
N SER A 345 18.23 2.24 -7.25
CA SER A 345 18.99 2.79 -6.11
C SER A 345 18.47 2.30 -4.75
N GLY A 346 17.31 1.65 -4.71
CA GLY A 346 16.57 1.30 -3.51
C GLY A 346 15.73 2.45 -2.94
N TYR A 347 15.58 3.54 -3.69
CA TYR A 347 14.89 4.75 -3.22
C TYR A 347 13.85 5.31 -4.20
N GLU A 348 13.88 4.92 -5.47
CA GLU A 348 13.09 5.54 -6.53
C GLU A 348 11.61 5.23 -6.48
N CYS A 349 11.25 4.10 -5.93
CA CYS A 349 9.87 3.62 -5.90
C CYS A 349 8.95 4.45 -5.00
N MET A 350 9.53 5.12 -4.03
CA MET A 350 8.81 5.99 -3.11
C MET A 350 9.14 7.44 -3.46
N PRO A 351 8.22 8.20 -4.06
CA PRO A 351 8.46 9.58 -4.48
C PRO A 351 9.03 10.49 -3.39
N GLN A 352 8.79 10.18 -2.12
CA GLN A 352 9.35 10.89 -0.97
C GLN A 352 10.86 10.71 -0.79
N PHE A 353 11.47 9.74 -1.47
CA PHE A 353 12.93 9.57 -1.49
C PHE A 353 13.59 10.27 -2.66
N ILE A 354 12.82 10.79 -3.60
CA ILE A 354 13.36 11.59 -4.69
C ILE A 354 13.93 12.87 -4.08
N SER A 355 15.27 13.01 -4.15
CA SER A 355 15.97 14.21 -3.72
C SER A 355 15.98 15.23 -4.86
N ASP A 356 14.96 16.05 -4.92
CA ASP A 356 14.88 17.23 -5.76
C ASP A 356 14.36 18.42 -4.95
N GLU A 357 14.26 19.60 -5.57
CA GLU A 357 13.85 20.87 -4.96
C GLU A 357 12.46 20.80 -4.31
N ARG A 358 11.56 19.93 -4.78
CA ARG A 358 10.21 19.78 -4.24
C ARG A 358 10.18 19.03 -2.90
N GLY A 359 11.23 18.30 -2.57
CA GLY A 359 11.24 17.43 -1.39
C GLY A 359 10.16 16.34 -1.45
N PRO A 360 9.79 15.75 -0.31
CA PRO A 360 8.80 14.67 -0.23
C PRO A 360 7.35 15.17 -0.24
N PHE A 361 7.12 16.47 -0.41
CA PHE A 361 5.83 17.12 -0.15
C PHE A 361 4.94 17.13 -1.40
N GLY A 362 3.68 16.77 -1.25
CA GLY A 362 2.65 16.89 -2.27
C GLY A 362 2.91 16.17 -3.59
N ARG A 363 3.73 15.13 -3.60
CA ARG A 363 4.16 14.44 -4.83
C ARG A 363 3.03 13.87 -5.68
N ASN A 364 1.88 13.60 -5.07
CA ASN A 364 0.72 13.05 -5.75
C ASN A 364 -0.33 14.10 -6.13
N ALA A 365 -0.13 15.37 -5.79
CA ALA A 365 -1.12 16.41 -6.02
C ALA A 365 -1.40 16.63 -7.54
N GLU A 366 -0.37 16.86 -8.34
CA GLU A 366 -0.50 17.06 -9.79
C GLU A 366 -1.19 15.89 -10.51
N PRO A 367 -0.72 14.63 -10.35
CA PRO A 367 -1.35 13.50 -11.01
C PRO A 367 -2.78 13.25 -10.47
N THR A 368 -3.04 13.47 -9.19
CA THR A 368 -4.41 13.37 -8.63
C THR A 368 -5.33 14.41 -9.25
N ALA A 369 -4.89 15.66 -9.40
CA ALA A 369 -5.67 16.73 -10.04
C ALA A 369 -5.99 16.39 -11.50
N ALA A 370 -5.04 15.84 -12.25
CA ALA A 370 -5.25 15.43 -13.64
C ALA A 370 -6.29 14.30 -13.74
N ILE A 371 -6.20 13.28 -12.89
CA ILE A 371 -7.18 12.20 -12.81
C ILE A 371 -8.56 12.73 -12.43
N ARG A 372 -8.64 13.60 -11.41
CA ARG A 372 -9.90 14.23 -10.99
C ARG A 372 -10.54 15.03 -12.12
N LYS A 373 -9.75 15.81 -12.86
CA LYS A 373 -10.22 16.57 -14.03
C LYS A 373 -10.83 15.64 -15.09
N ALA A 374 -10.19 14.51 -15.39
CA ALA A 374 -10.70 13.54 -16.35
C ALA A 374 -12.03 12.93 -15.87
N ILE A 375 -12.13 12.54 -14.60
CA ILE A 375 -13.35 11.99 -13.99
C ILE A 375 -14.49 13.03 -14.05
N ARG A 376 -14.23 14.28 -13.69
CA ARG A 376 -15.23 15.38 -13.76
C ARG A 376 -15.64 15.65 -15.20
N GLY A 377 -14.69 15.65 -16.15
CA GLY A 377 -14.96 15.79 -17.59
C GLY A 377 -15.81 14.65 -18.16
N ALA A 378 -15.79 13.48 -17.53
CA ALA A 378 -16.65 12.34 -17.87
C ALA A 378 -18.03 12.39 -17.17
N GLY A 379 -18.36 13.47 -16.45
CA GLY A 379 -19.64 13.68 -15.78
C GLY A 379 -19.79 12.97 -14.43
N SER A 380 -18.71 12.42 -13.85
CA SER A 380 -18.75 11.75 -12.54
C SER A 380 -18.25 12.66 -11.42
N PHE A 381 -18.87 12.54 -10.25
CA PHE A 381 -18.52 13.27 -9.02
C PHE A 381 -18.03 12.34 -7.90
N VAL A 382 -17.60 11.12 -8.24
CA VAL A 382 -17.01 10.21 -7.27
C VAL A 382 -15.90 10.92 -6.49
N PRO A 383 -15.87 10.84 -5.13
CA PRO A 383 -14.84 11.46 -4.32
C PRO A 383 -13.46 10.86 -4.58
N LEU A 384 -12.45 11.74 -4.68
CA LEU A 384 -11.06 11.36 -4.91
C LEU A 384 -10.20 11.71 -3.69
N VAL A 385 -9.53 10.71 -3.12
CA VAL A 385 -8.60 10.84 -2.00
C VAL A 385 -7.19 11.09 -2.54
N CYS A 386 -6.56 12.20 -2.13
CA CYS A 386 -5.15 12.47 -2.38
C CYS A 386 -4.31 12.14 -1.14
N THR A 387 -3.30 11.30 -1.31
CA THR A 387 -2.33 10.96 -0.26
C THR A 387 -0.92 11.11 -0.83
N GLY A 388 -0.01 11.72 -0.09
CA GLY A 388 1.40 11.81 -0.49
C GLY A 388 2.09 13.09 -0.03
N GLY A 389 2.76 13.04 1.13
CA GLY A 389 3.54 14.16 1.66
C GLY A 389 2.72 15.34 2.16
N ILE A 390 1.44 15.15 2.47
CA ILE A 390 0.59 16.16 3.11
C ILE A 390 0.82 16.10 4.62
N HIS A 391 1.13 17.24 5.25
CA HIS A 391 1.62 17.24 6.63
C HIS A 391 1.15 18.43 7.49
N ASN A 392 0.42 19.40 6.91
CA ASN A 392 -0.13 20.52 7.66
C ASN A 392 -1.51 20.93 7.14
N PHE A 393 -2.17 21.81 7.87
CA PHE A 393 -3.51 22.30 7.57
C PHE A 393 -3.55 23.12 6.27
N GLU A 394 -2.61 24.04 6.12
CA GLU A 394 -2.54 24.94 4.95
C GLU A 394 -2.50 24.18 3.64
N MET A 395 -1.63 23.18 3.54
CA MET A 395 -1.49 22.31 2.37
C MET A 395 -2.77 21.50 2.11
N ALA A 396 -3.37 20.96 3.17
CA ALA A 396 -4.59 20.17 3.08
C ALA A 396 -5.76 21.02 2.57
N GLU A 397 -5.94 22.21 3.14
CA GLU A 397 -7.01 23.14 2.75
C GLU A 397 -6.80 23.69 1.33
N ASP A 398 -5.56 24.06 0.95
CA ASP A 398 -5.22 24.48 -0.41
C ASP A 398 -5.60 23.42 -1.45
N TYR A 399 -5.32 22.15 -1.19
CA TYR A 399 -5.65 21.07 -2.15
C TYR A 399 -7.16 20.89 -2.33
N LEU A 400 -7.93 21.02 -1.26
CA LEU A 400 -9.39 21.01 -1.34
C LEU A 400 -9.94 22.26 -2.05
N ALA A 401 -9.42 23.44 -1.73
CA ALA A 401 -9.85 24.70 -2.30
C ALA A 401 -9.59 24.76 -3.81
N ARG A 402 -8.42 24.29 -4.27
CA ARG A 402 -8.04 24.24 -5.68
C ARG A 402 -8.66 23.07 -6.45
N GLY A 403 -9.38 22.19 -5.77
CA GLY A 403 -9.98 21.01 -6.41
C GLY A 403 -8.95 19.97 -6.88
N VAL A 404 -7.83 19.84 -6.18
CA VAL A 404 -6.87 18.77 -6.40
C VAL A 404 -7.51 17.42 -6.04
N CYS A 405 -8.22 17.39 -4.93
CA CYS A 405 -8.92 16.22 -4.41
C CYS A 405 -10.21 16.62 -3.69
N ASP A 406 -10.96 15.64 -3.22
CA ASP A 406 -12.17 15.83 -2.43
C ASP A 406 -11.95 15.44 -0.96
N ILE A 407 -10.94 14.62 -0.69
CA ILE A 407 -10.54 14.11 0.64
C ILE A 407 -9.01 14.11 0.73
N VAL A 408 -8.49 14.47 1.90
CA VAL A 408 -7.04 14.56 2.16
C VAL A 408 -6.60 13.38 3.01
N GLY A 409 -5.66 12.60 2.47
CA GLY A 409 -5.03 11.47 3.17
C GLY A 409 -3.60 11.79 3.65
N ALA A 410 -3.29 11.43 4.89
CA ALA A 410 -1.95 11.60 5.44
C ALA A 410 -1.49 10.34 6.20
N ALA A 411 -0.48 9.64 5.66
CA ALA A 411 0.09 8.46 6.31
C ALA A 411 1.13 8.83 7.37
N ARG A 412 2.32 9.27 6.93
CA ARG A 412 3.45 9.54 7.85
C ARG A 412 3.18 10.67 8.84
N GLN A 413 2.37 11.67 8.48
CA GLN A 413 1.97 12.72 9.41
C GLN A 413 1.03 12.16 10.49
N SER A 414 0.05 11.34 10.14
CA SER A 414 -0.81 10.67 11.12
C SER A 414 -0.03 9.67 11.99
N LEU A 415 1.01 9.02 11.43
CA LEU A 415 1.91 8.19 12.22
C LEU A 415 2.73 9.04 13.21
N ALA A 416 3.28 10.17 12.79
CA ALA A 416 4.04 11.06 13.66
C ALA A 416 3.17 11.62 14.79
N ASP A 417 1.94 12.01 14.47
CA ASP A 417 0.95 12.51 15.41
C ASP A 417 -0.46 12.02 15.06
N PRO A 418 -0.94 10.93 15.67
CA PRO A 418 -2.30 10.44 15.42
C PRO A 418 -3.41 11.44 15.75
N ASP A 419 -3.13 12.42 16.61
CA ASP A 419 -4.09 13.45 17.01
C ASP A 419 -4.04 14.72 16.15
N TRP A 420 -3.21 14.78 15.13
CA TRP A 420 -2.96 16.04 14.41
C TRP A 420 -4.23 16.66 13.79
N PHE A 421 -5.16 15.87 13.27
CA PHE A 421 -6.44 16.40 12.80
C PHE A 421 -7.28 16.97 13.95
N ARG A 422 -7.38 16.23 15.06
CA ARG A 422 -8.12 16.68 16.24
C ARG A 422 -7.50 17.93 16.87
N LYS A 423 -6.17 17.98 17.01
CA LYS A 423 -5.45 19.15 17.49
C LYS A 423 -5.75 20.37 16.62
N THR A 424 -5.64 20.23 15.31
CA THR A 424 -5.94 21.29 14.34
C THR A 424 -7.38 21.77 14.46
N LEU A 425 -8.37 20.85 14.48
CA LEU A 425 -9.79 21.18 14.63
C LEU A 425 -10.09 21.97 15.92
N LEU A 426 -9.38 21.66 16.99
CA LEU A 426 -9.57 22.30 18.30
C LEU A 426 -8.74 23.58 18.49
N GLY A 427 -7.94 24.00 17.51
CA GLY A 427 -7.08 25.19 17.59
C GLY A 427 -5.75 24.97 18.30
N PHE A 428 -5.34 23.72 18.51
CA PHE A 428 -4.05 23.34 19.11
C PHE A 428 -3.02 22.91 18.06
N GLY A 429 -3.05 23.53 16.88
CA GLY A 429 -2.14 23.18 15.78
C GLY A 429 -0.67 23.34 16.12
N ASP A 430 -0.30 24.24 17.02
CA ASP A 430 1.07 24.39 17.53
C ASP A 430 1.57 23.17 18.32
N ALA A 431 0.66 22.38 18.87
CA ALA A 431 0.97 21.13 19.56
C ALA A 431 1.13 19.92 18.63
N VAL A 432 0.98 20.10 17.31
CA VAL A 432 1.13 19.02 16.33
C VAL A 432 2.59 18.65 16.16
N ARG A 433 2.90 17.36 16.31
CA ARG A 433 4.22 16.82 15.96
C ARG A 433 4.31 16.62 14.46
N VAL A 434 5.01 17.51 13.77
CA VAL A 434 5.19 17.46 12.34
C VAL A 434 6.18 16.35 11.96
N CYS A 435 5.83 15.53 10.98
CA CYS A 435 6.70 14.47 10.47
C CYS A 435 8.00 15.04 9.89
N GLU A 436 9.15 14.55 10.35
CA GLU A 436 10.47 14.96 9.87
C GLU A 436 10.89 14.29 8.55
N TYR A 437 10.06 13.41 7.99
CA TYR A 437 10.30 12.68 6.74
C TYR A 437 11.65 11.95 6.69
N THR A 438 12.12 11.44 7.81
CA THR A 438 13.37 10.66 7.91
C THR A 438 13.22 9.27 7.29
N ASN A 439 11.98 8.86 7.00
CA ASN A 439 11.62 7.53 6.50
C ASN A 439 12.07 6.36 7.40
N TYR A 440 12.25 6.63 8.69
CA TYR A 440 12.56 5.61 9.68
C TYR A 440 11.47 4.50 9.73
N CYS A 441 10.19 4.90 9.71
CA CYS A 441 9.05 3.99 9.66
C CYS A 441 9.08 3.10 8.41
N GLU A 442 9.42 3.67 7.26
CA GLU A 442 9.61 2.95 6.00
C GLU A 442 10.71 1.90 6.08
N GLY A 443 11.85 2.27 6.68
CA GLY A 443 12.95 1.33 6.89
C GLY A 443 12.61 0.16 7.83
N LEU A 444 11.61 0.32 8.70
CA LEU A 444 11.06 -0.77 9.52
C LEU A 444 10.11 -1.63 8.68
N ASP A 445 9.24 -1.00 7.91
CA ASP A 445 8.29 -1.65 7.00
C ASP A 445 9.00 -2.59 6.02
N GLN A 446 10.03 -2.10 5.33
CA GLN A 446 10.85 -2.90 4.41
C GLN A 446 11.53 -4.12 5.05
N LYS A 447 11.68 -4.13 6.36
CA LYS A 447 12.27 -5.22 7.13
C LYS A 447 11.24 -6.12 7.82
N HIS A 448 9.96 -5.90 7.56
CA HIS A 448 8.83 -6.55 8.25
C HIS A 448 8.94 -6.46 9.79
N LYS A 449 9.40 -5.32 10.28
CA LYS A 449 9.50 -5.04 11.73
C LYS A 449 8.33 -4.18 12.16
N PRO A 450 7.88 -4.29 13.42
CA PRO A 450 6.82 -3.41 13.94
C PRO A 450 7.12 -1.94 13.64
N VAL A 451 6.26 -1.33 12.83
CA VAL A 451 6.39 0.07 12.41
C VAL A 451 6.16 1.00 13.59
N THR A 452 7.07 1.93 13.80
CA THR A 452 7.01 2.96 14.84
C THR A 452 7.53 4.30 14.30
N CYS A 453 7.29 5.38 15.01
CA CYS A 453 7.87 6.69 14.69
C CYS A 453 8.98 7.06 15.68
N GLN A 454 10.16 7.41 15.19
CA GLN A 454 11.27 7.83 16.05
C GLN A 454 10.96 9.08 16.89
N LEU A 455 10.00 9.90 16.48
CA LEU A 455 9.58 11.07 17.27
C LEU A 455 8.91 10.67 18.58
N TRP A 456 8.29 9.51 18.67
CA TRP A 456 7.69 9.03 19.90
C TRP A 456 8.73 8.73 20.97
N ASP A 457 9.88 8.17 20.54
CA ASP A 457 10.95 7.76 21.47
C ASP A 457 11.71 8.95 22.07
N LYS A 458 11.59 10.15 21.47
CA LYS A 458 12.17 11.41 21.97
C LYS A 458 11.35 12.07 23.08
N LEU A 459 10.14 11.59 23.37
CA LEU A 459 9.25 12.16 24.37
C LEU A 459 9.50 11.51 25.75
N PRO A 460 9.18 12.18 26.87
CA PRO A 460 9.23 11.56 28.19
C PRO A 460 8.45 10.26 28.23
N SER A 461 8.96 9.24 28.89
CA SER A 461 8.30 7.94 29.03
C SER A 461 7.51 7.87 30.34
N SER A 462 6.40 7.17 30.33
CA SER A 462 5.71 6.65 31.51
C SER A 462 5.94 5.15 31.64
N ASP A 463 5.94 4.60 32.83
CA ASP A 463 6.19 3.18 33.10
C ASP A 463 5.13 2.24 32.50
N ALA A 464 3.99 2.80 32.06
CA ALA A 464 2.87 2.03 31.50
C ALA A 464 2.95 1.83 29.95
N GLU A 465 4.01 2.33 29.29
CA GLU A 465 4.09 2.30 27.83
C GLU A 465 4.58 0.95 27.30
N ARG A 466 3.85 0.41 26.33
CA ARG A 466 4.31 -0.79 25.61
C ARG A 466 5.44 -0.45 24.65
N ARG A 467 6.47 -1.29 24.71
CA ARG A 467 7.65 -1.17 23.86
C ARG A 467 7.87 -2.44 23.02
N THR A 468 8.69 -2.31 21.99
CA THR A 468 9.19 -3.46 21.24
C THR A 468 9.90 -4.46 22.17
N PRO A 469 9.99 -5.77 21.83
CA PRO A 469 10.59 -6.79 22.68
C PRO A 469 12.03 -6.46 23.13
N ASP A 470 12.78 -5.67 22.35
CA ASP A 470 14.12 -5.19 22.67
C ASP A 470 14.11 -3.94 23.59
N GLY A 471 12.94 -3.48 24.03
CA GLY A 471 12.76 -2.32 24.90
C GLY A 471 13.07 -0.95 24.29
N LYS A 472 13.50 -0.91 23.01
CA LYS A 472 14.09 0.32 22.44
C LYS A 472 13.07 1.29 21.87
N ARG A 473 11.91 0.80 21.43
CA ARG A 473 10.94 1.62 20.68
C ARG A 473 9.55 1.52 21.27
N ARG A 474 8.83 2.63 21.34
CA ARG A 474 7.41 2.63 21.70
C ARG A 474 6.58 2.01 20.59
N LEU A 475 5.60 1.21 20.95
CA LEU A 475 4.68 0.60 19.99
C LEU A 475 3.55 1.54 19.56
N THR A 476 3.21 2.53 20.39
CA THR A 476 2.15 3.51 20.10
C THR A 476 2.62 4.93 20.35
N ALA A 477 2.00 5.90 19.68
CA ALA A 477 2.22 7.30 19.96
C ALA A 477 1.69 7.66 21.35
N PRO A 478 2.40 8.54 22.13
CA PRO A 478 1.88 9.06 23.38
C PRO A 478 0.49 9.67 23.22
N ALA A 479 -0.38 9.44 24.19
CA ALA A 479 -1.72 10.01 24.20
C ALA A 479 -1.65 11.53 24.32
N TRP A 480 -2.65 12.20 23.74
CA TRP A 480 -2.85 13.64 23.90
C TRP A 480 -4.30 13.92 24.32
N SER A 481 -4.46 14.85 25.21
CA SER A 481 -5.76 15.41 25.61
C SER A 481 -5.69 16.94 25.59
N PRO A 482 -6.81 17.62 25.27
CA PRO A 482 -6.86 19.07 25.40
C PRO A 482 -6.50 19.51 26.83
N PRO A 483 -5.79 20.64 27.00
CA PRO A 483 -5.35 21.12 28.32
C PRO A 483 -6.47 21.28 29.35
N ASP A 484 -7.68 21.63 28.92
CA ASP A 484 -8.83 21.85 29.80
C ASP A 484 -9.53 20.55 30.26
N GLN A 485 -9.01 19.38 29.88
CA GLN A 485 -9.51 18.06 30.26
C GLN A 485 -8.51 17.28 31.15
N LEU A 486 -7.44 17.94 31.61
CA LEU A 486 -6.52 17.47 32.62
C LEU A 486 -6.87 18.12 33.96
#